data_5b9c0c2a9cb87d8fd5fbc3d7e8794293
#
_entry.id   5b9c0c2a9cb87d8fd5fbc3d7e8794293
#
_cell.length_a   1.000
_cell.length_b   1.000
_cell.length_c   1.000
_cell.angle_alpha   90.00
_cell.angle_beta   90.00
_cell.angle_gamma   90.00
#
_symmetry.space_group_name_H-M   'P 1'
#
loop_
_entity.id
_entity.type
_entity.pdbx_description
1 polymer ?
#
loop_
_entity_poly.entity_id
_entity_poly.type
_entity_poly.pdbx_seq_one_letter_code
_entity_poly.pdbx_strand_id
1 'polypeptide(L)'
;MAPLCDPEQNRPMEPVTLTTGRLVLRTVGPDDTDAVYAAAQDPEMQRWISQFPSPYLPEHARAFTEQFAPDGWANDSMFTFGVFLPSGELVGMLGITMRSLGVAEIGFWAAKEHRGNGYITEATTTASRWAFTALAIDRIEWRAEVGNTPSRAVAQRAGFTLEGTLRSALNNKGVRRDCWVGSLLPSDLGLPSTAPYLPAPSDRSEP
;
A
#
# COMPACT_ATOMS: atom_id res chain seq x y z
N MET A 1 -23.71 -15.37 29.89
CA MET A 1 -22.31 -15.76 29.91
C MET A 1 -21.69 -15.17 28.64
N ALA A 2 -20.88 -14.13 28.76
CA ALA A 2 -20.13 -13.59 27.64
C ALA A 2 -19.04 -14.62 27.27
N PRO A 3 -18.75 -14.87 25.98
CA PRO A 3 -17.64 -15.73 25.59
C PRO A 3 -16.34 -15.10 26.08
N LEU A 4 -15.54 -15.89 26.79
CA LEU A 4 -14.18 -15.53 27.18
C LEU A 4 -13.41 -15.25 25.87
N CYS A 5 -12.87 -14.04 25.76
CA CYS A 5 -11.97 -13.65 24.69
C CYS A 5 -10.75 -14.57 24.75
N ASP A 6 -10.52 -15.35 23.70
CA ASP A 6 -9.38 -16.26 23.60
C ASP A 6 -8.10 -15.41 23.53
N PRO A 7 -7.15 -15.54 24.45
CA PRO A 7 -5.93 -14.74 24.45
C PRO A 7 -5.02 -15.01 23.23
N GLU A 8 -5.25 -16.10 22.48
CA GLU A 8 -4.52 -16.36 21.23
C GLU A 8 -4.98 -15.49 20.05
N GLN A 9 -6.19 -14.92 20.11
CA GLN A 9 -6.72 -14.03 19.05
C GLN A 9 -6.14 -12.60 19.05
N ASN A 10 -5.28 -12.26 20.01
CA ASN A 10 -4.75 -10.90 20.16
C ASN A 10 -3.22 -10.85 20.02
N ARG A 11 -2.60 -11.79 19.30
CA ARG A 11 -1.18 -11.66 18.94
C ARG A 11 -1.05 -10.81 17.69
N PRO A 12 -0.15 -9.77 17.72
CA PRO A 12 0.21 -9.04 16.50
C PRO A 12 0.67 -9.99 15.40
N MET A 13 0.41 -9.62 14.15
CA MET A 13 0.85 -10.42 13.02
C MET A 13 2.38 -10.36 12.87
N GLU A 14 3.02 -11.50 12.88
CA GLU A 14 4.45 -11.58 12.58
C GLU A 14 4.71 -11.17 11.11
N PRO A 15 5.81 -10.45 10.83
CA PRO A 15 6.18 -10.09 9.47
C PRO A 15 6.29 -11.31 8.57
N VAL A 16 5.61 -11.25 7.43
CA VAL A 16 5.62 -12.32 6.43
C VAL A 16 6.51 -11.97 5.25
N THR A 17 7.01 -12.97 4.56
CA THR A 17 7.68 -12.82 3.26
C THR A 17 6.79 -13.40 2.17
N LEU A 18 6.51 -12.58 1.15
CA LEU A 18 5.77 -13.00 -0.05
C LEU A 18 6.74 -13.10 -1.21
N THR A 19 6.59 -14.10 -2.05
CA THR A 19 7.45 -14.32 -3.21
C THR A 19 6.64 -14.43 -4.48
N THR A 20 7.22 -13.96 -5.58
CA THR A 20 6.72 -14.16 -6.93
C THR A 20 7.84 -14.79 -7.78
N GLY A 21 7.62 -14.96 -9.10
CA GLY A 21 8.69 -15.41 -9.99
C GLY A 21 9.86 -14.43 -10.12
N ARG A 22 9.68 -13.14 -9.77
CA ARG A 22 10.68 -12.09 -9.96
C ARG A 22 11.02 -11.30 -8.70
N LEU A 23 10.20 -11.40 -7.65
CA LEU A 23 10.26 -10.50 -6.51
C LEU A 23 10.21 -11.25 -5.19
N VAL A 24 10.85 -10.64 -4.19
CA VAL A 24 10.72 -10.96 -2.77
C VAL A 24 10.17 -9.72 -2.06
N LEU A 25 9.01 -9.85 -1.43
CA LEU A 25 8.39 -8.81 -0.63
C LEU A 25 8.55 -9.17 0.84
N ARG A 26 9.30 -8.39 1.58
CA ARG A 26 9.50 -8.55 3.03
C ARG A 26 9.53 -7.20 3.72
N THR A 27 9.30 -7.18 5.02
CA THR A 27 9.51 -5.94 5.78
C THR A 27 10.95 -5.44 5.63
N VAL A 28 11.13 -4.13 5.69
CA VAL A 28 12.46 -3.51 5.71
C VAL A 28 12.98 -3.47 7.14
N GLY A 29 14.31 -3.47 7.27
CA GLY A 29 15.03 -3.39 8.53
C GLY A 29 16.28 -2.50 8.43
N PRO A 30 17.13 -2.49 9.48
CA PRO A 30 18.33 -1.66 9.53
C PRO A 30 19.25 -1.80 8.32
N ASP A 31 19.40 -3.02 7.80
CA ASP A 31 20.26 -3.31 6.64
C ASP A 31 19.75 -2.67 5.33
N ASP A 32 18.48 -2.28 5.27
CA ASP A 32 17.86 -1.66 4.09
C ASP A 32 17.89 -0.13 4.13
N THR A 33 18.37 0.48 5.24
CA THR A 33 18.30 1.92 5.48
C THR A 33 18.96 2.74 4.38
N ASP A 34 20.16 2.36 3.94
CA ASP A 34 20.89 3.07 2.90
C ASP A 34 20.18 3.00 1.54
N ALA A 35 19.59 1.86 1.19
CA ALA A 35 18.84 1.69 -0.03
C ALA A 35 17.55 2.52 -0.02
N VAL A 36 16.84 2.56 1.11
CA VAL A 36 15.64 3.39 1.30
C VAL A 36 16.01 4.87 1.22
N TYR A 37 17.10 5.29 1.88
CA TYR A 37 17.58 6.66 1.83
C TYR A 37 17.94 7.08 0.40
N ALA A 38 18.72 6.27 -0.31
CA ALA A 38 19.14 6.56 -1.68
C ALA A 38 17.94 6.70 -2.63
N ALA A 39 16.97 5.78 -2.56
CA ALA A 39 15.76 5.85 -3.36
C ALA A 39 14.93 7.12 -3.08
N ALA A 40 14.85 7.52 -1.81
CA ALA A 40 14.09 8.70 -1.38
C ALA A 40 14.72 10.04 -1.81
N GLN A 41 15.94 10.06 -2.36
CA GLN A 41 16.54 11.27 -2.92
C GLN A 41 15.96 11.65 -4.30
N ASP A 42 15.18 10.78 -4.93
CA ASP A 42 14.55 11.09 -6.20
C ASP A 42 13.54 12.24 -6.07
N PRO A 43 13.71 13.36 -6.82
CA PRO A 43 12.81 14.52 -6.76
C PRO A 43 11.36 14.18 -7.13
N GLU A 44 11.14 13.25 -8.06
CA GLU A 44 9.78 12.83 -8.44
C GLU A 44 9.10 12.07 -7.29
N MET A 45 9.84 11.22 -6.57
CA MET A 45 9.32 10.57 -5.39
C MET A 45 8.98 11.60 -4.30
N GLN A 46 9.89 12.54 -4.02
CA GLN A 46 9.66 13.60 -3.03
C GLN A 46 8.50 14.52 -3.40
N ARG A 47 8.21 14.70 -4.68
CA ARG A 47 7.07 15.48 -5.15
C ARG A 47 5.74 14.82 -4.81
N TRP A 48 5.63 13.51 -5.03
CA TRP A 48 4.35 12.81 -4.95
C TRP A 48 4.06 12.20 -3.58
N ILE A 49 5.08 11.90 -2.77
CA ILE A 49 4.88 11.34 -1.44
C ILE A 49 4.79 12.48 -0.42
N SER A 50 3.57 12.87 -0.11
CA SER A 50 3.27 14.00 0.78
C SER A 50 3.78 13.81 2.21
N GLN A 51 3.97 12.57 2.62
CA GLN A 51 4.44 12.20 3.97
C GLN A 51 5.96 12.28 4.13
N PHE A 52 6.71 12.41 3.02
CA PHE A 52 8.16 12.55 3.12
C PHE A 52 8.54 13.93 3.67
N PRO A 53 9.40 13.98 4.70
CA PRO A 53 10.02 15.22 5.14
C PRO A 53 10.80 15.88 3.98
N SER A 54 10.93 17.19 4.01
CA SER A 54 11.70 17.92 3.02
C SER A 54 12.66 18.88 3.72
N PRO A 55 13.98 18.66 3.64
CA PRO A 55 14.68 17.58 2.93
C PRO A 55 14.48 16.21 3.59
N TYR A 56 14.60 15.13 2.80
CA TYR A 56 14.63 13.77 3.33
C TYR A 56 16.07 13.43 3.73
N LEU A 57 16.29 13.21 5.02
CA LEU A 57 17.61 13.02 5.64
C LEU A 57 17.85 11.54 6.03
N PRO A 58 19.10 11.10 6.24
CA PRO A 58 19.41 9.71 6.63
C PRO A 58 18.68 9.25 7.89
N GLU A 59 18.49 10.13 8.87
CA GLU A 59 17.75 9.82 10.10
C GLU A 59 16.28 9.49 9.84
N HIS A 60 15.66 10.05 8.77
CA HIS A 60 14.29 9.71 8.40
C HIS A 60 14.20 8.29 7.85
N ALA A 61 15.17 7.87 7.02
CA ALA A 61 15.25 6.51 6.54
C ALA A 61 15.46 5.53 7.68
N ARG A 62 16.36 5.86 8.61
CA ARG A 62 16.64 5.05 9.81
C ARG A 62 15.40 4.92 10.68
N ALA A 63 14.73 6.01 11.01
CA ALA A 63 13.50 5.98 11.79
C ALA A 63 12.43 5.13 11.11
N PHE A 64 12.34 5.17 9.78
CA PHE A 64 11.40 4.37 9.04
C PHE A 64 11.72 2.87 9.12
N THR A 65 12.97 2.47 8.86
CA THR A 65 13.37 1.05 8.83
C THR A 65 13.50 0.40 10.20
N GLU A 66 13.89 1.18 11.22
CA GLU A 66 14.15 0.66 12.57
C GLU A 66 12.95 0.81 13.52
N GLN A 67 11.99 1.70 13.22
CA GLN A 67 10.86 1.99 14.11
C GLN A 67 9.52 1.90 13.37
N PHE A 68 9.23 2.77 12.40
CA PHE A 68 7.88 2.87 11.82
C PHE A 68 7.42 1.60 11.11
N ALA A 69 8.30 0.94 10.34
CA ALA A 69 7.93 -0.28 9.65
C ALA A 69 7.75 -1.47 10.61
N PRO A 70 8.69 -1.76 11.56
CA PRO A 70 8.48 -2.78 12.58
C PRO A 70 7.28 -2.51 13.49
N ASP A 71 7.10 -1.27 13.96
CA ASP A 71 5.99 -0.90 14.85
C ASP A 71 4.63 -1.07 14.16
N GLY A 72 4.56 -0.75 12.86
CA GLY A 72 3.36 -0.96 12.06
C GLY A 72 2.91 -2.42 12.04
N TRP A 73 3.84 -3.36 11.90
CA TRP A 73 3.59 -4.79 11.99
C TRP A 73 3.23 -5.22 13.41
N ALA A 74 3.97 -4.74 14.41
CA ALA A 74 3.77 -5.10 15.81
C ALA A 74 2.42 -4.66 16.38
N ASN A 75 1.76 -3.68 15.79
CA ASN A 75 0.46 -3.18 16.24
C ASN A 75 -0.67 -3.36 15.21
N ASP A 76 -0.43 -4.13 14.15
CA ASP A 76 -1.37 -4.42 13.06
C ASP A 76 -1.96 -3.17 12.39
N SER A 77 -1.23 -2.04 12.39
CA SER A 77 -1.72 -0.78 11.82
C SER A 77 -1.25 -0.55 10.39
N MET A 78 -0.04 -1.02 10.06
CA MET A 78 0.57 -0.85 8.75
C MET A 78 1.51 -2.00 8.41
N PHE A 79 1.24 -2.67 7.31
CA PHE A 79 2.02 -3.79 6.80
C PHE A 79 2.91 -3.30 5.66
N THR A 80 4.17 -3.01 5.98
CA THR A 80 5.13 -2.47 5.01
C THR A 80 5.97 -3.58 4.39
N PHE A 81 6.09 -3.56 3.07
CA PHE A 81 6.93 -4.45 2.29
C PHE A 81 7.92 -3.66 1.44
N GLY A 82 9.21 -3.86 1.67
CA GLY A 82 10.23 -3.60 0.66
C GLY A 82 10.06 -4.61 -0.46
N VAL A 83 10.16 -4.15 -1.69
CA VAL A 83 10.09 -4.98 -2.90
C VAL A 83 11.50 -5.16 -3.41
N PHE A 84 11.97 -6.41 -3.43
CA PHE A 84 13.34 -6.76 -3.76
C PHE A 84 13.39 -7.68 -4.97
N LEU A 85 14.46 -7.56 -5.76
CA LEU A 85 14.86 -8.61 -6.70
C LEU A 85 15.44 -9.82 -5.92
N PRO A 86 15.53 -11.01 -6.53
CA PRO A 86 16.20 -12.15 -5.92
C PRO A 86 17.67 -11.89 -5.57
N SER A 87 18.30 -10.90 -6.20
CA SER A 87 19.65 -10.42 -5.85
C SER A 87 19.74 -9.69 -4.52
N GLY A 88 18.61 -9.32 -3.91
CA GLY A 88 18.53 -8.47 -2.72
C GLY A 88 18.44 -6.97 -3.01
N GLU A 89 18.42 -6.57 -4.26
CA GLU A 89 18.31 -5.15 -4.67
C GLU A 89 16.90 -4.61 -4.44
N LEU A 90 16.78 -3.48 -3.75
CA LEU A 90 15.50 -2.80 -3.47
C LEU A 90 15.00 -2.07 -4.72
N VAL A 91 13.86 -2.48 -5.26
CA VAL A 91 13.23 -1.88 -6.45
C VAL A 91 12.05 -0.98 -6.15
N GLY A 92 11.59 -0.98 -4.90
CA GLY A 92 10.50 -0.14 -4.44
C GLY A 92 9.94 -0.60 -3.11
N MET A 93 8.80 -0.04 -2.74
CA MET A 93 8.13 -0.36 -1.49
C MET A 93 6.63 -0.19 -1.63
N LEU A 94 5.88 -0.94 -0.85
CA LEU A 94 4.46 -0.71 -0.63
C LEU A 94 4.11 -0.85 0.85
N GLY A 95 3.02 -0.21 1.25
CA GLY A 95 2.46 -0.32 2.59
C GLY A 95 0.95 -0.47 2.52
N ILE A 96 0.40 -1.36 3.32
CA ILE A 96 -1.04 -1.53 3.51
C ILE A 96 -1.37 -1.01 4.91
N THR A 97 -2.10 0.09 4.98
CA THR A 97 -2.48 0.76 6.23
C THR A 97 -3.94 0.45 6.54
N MET A 98 -4.20 -0.08 7.72
CA MET A 98 -5.57 -0.32 8.19
C MET A 98 -6.28 1.01 8.42
N ARG A 99 -7.52 1.16 7.95
CA ARG A 99 -8.32 2.40 8.04
C ARG A 99 -9.52 2.26 8.97
N SER A 100 -10.43 1.42 8.60
CA SER A 100 -11.65 1.13 9.36
C SER A 100 -11.98 -0.34 9.22
N LEU A 101 -13.04 -0.79 9.88
CA LEU A 101 -13.47 -2.20 9.83
C LEU A 101 -13.60 -2.67 8.36
N GLY A 102 -12.79 -3.66 8.00
CA GLY A 102 -12.79 -4.27 6.68
C GLY A 102 -12.18 -3.43 5.54
N VAL A 103 -11.61 -2.24 5.83
CA VAL A 103 -11.00 -1.36 4.82
C VAL A 103 -9.55 -1.07 5.12
N ALA A 104 -8.69 -1.19 4.12
CA ALA A 104 -7.29 -0.76 4.16
C ALA A 104 -6.98 0.19 3.01
N GLU A 105 -5.89 0.93 3.12
CA GLU A 105 -5.34 1.76 2.04
C GLU A 105 -3.96 1.27 1.66
N ILE A 106 -3.69 1.15 0.36
CA ILE A 106 -2.37 0.80 -0.17
C ILE A 106 -1.68 2.03 -0.76
N GLY A 107 -0.43 2.22 -0.35
CA GLY A 107 0.49 3.18 -0.94
C GLY A 107 1.74 2.47 -1.46
N PHE A 108 2.38 3.01 -2.49
CA PHE A 108 3.57 2.41 -3.07
C PHE A 108 4.46 3.43 -3.80
N TRP A 109 5.72 3.06 -3.98
CA TRP A 109 6.67 3.77 -4.82
C TRP A 109 7.67 2.80 -5.49
N ALA A 110 8.27 3.25 -6.59
CA ALA A 110 9.32 2.55 -7.30
C ALA A 110 10.63 3.35 -7.27
N ALA A 111 11.74 2.69 -7.00
CA ALA A 111 13.06 3.26 -7.21
C ALA A 111 13.21 3.67 -8.68
N LYS A 112 13.84 4.81 -8.93
CA LYS A 112 13.88 5.46 -10.25
C LYS A 112 14.39 4.53 -11.35
N GLU A 113 15.45 3.80 -11.06
CA GLU A 113 16.15 2.91 -11.98
C GLU A 113 15.32 1.66 -12.34
N HIS A 114 14.30 1.36 -11.55
CA HIS A 114 13.46 0.17 -11.69
C HIS A 114 12.05 0.45 -12.21
N ARG A 115 11.76 1.71 -12.58
CA ARG A 115 10.46 2.08 -13.16
C ARG A 115 10.25 1.45 -14.53
N GLY A 116 9.00 1.24 -14.91
CA GLY A 116 8.64 0.68 -16.23
C GLY A 116 8.71 -0.84 -16.32
N ASN A 117 9.28 -1.55 -15.34
CA ASN A 117 9.44 -3.02 -15.37
C ASN A 117 8.21 -3.80 -14.84
N GLY A 118 7.18 -3.12 -14.37
CA GLY A 118 5.97 -3.74 -13.83
C GLY A 118 6.12 -4.32 -12.42
N TYR A 119 7.27 -4.15 -11.77
CA TYR A 119 7.54 -4.71 -10.43
C TYR A 119 6.53 -4.25 -9.38
N ILE A 120 6.19 -2.96 -9.34
CA ILE A 120 5.25 -2.44 -8.34
C ILE A 120 3.82 -2.92 -8.61
N THR A 121 3.43 -3.09 -9.87
CA THR A 121 2.13 -3.70 -10.21
C THR A 121 2.05 -5.14 -9.70
N GLU A 122 3.07 -5.96 -9.95
CA GLU A 122 3.16 -7.34 -9.49
C GLU A 122 3.16 -7.43 -7.96
N ALA A 123 3.95 -6.58 -7.30
CA ALA A 123 4.01 -6.50 -5.84
C ALA A 123 2.66 -6.08 -5.25
N THR A 124 2.01 -5.06 -5.83
CA THR A 124 0.70 -4.57 -5.39
C THR A 124 -0.36 -5.67 -5.46
N THR A 125 -0.43 -6.39 -6.59
CA THR A 125 -1.37 -7.51 -6.74
C THR A 125 -1.09 -8.62 -5.74
N THR A 126 0.19 -8.98 -5.53
CA THR A 126 0.59 -10.03 -4.59
C THR A 126 0.25 -9.67 -3.15
N ALA A 127 0.59 -8.45 -2.72
CA ALA A 127 0.29 -7.97 -1.37
C ALA A 127 -1.21 -7.81 -1.14
N SER A 128 -1.98 -7.38 -2.15
CA SER A 128 -3.45 -7.27 -2.04
C SER A 128 -4.11 -8.64 -1.87
N ARG A 129 -3.66 -9.67 -2.61
CA ARG A 129 -4.14 -11.05 -2.41
C ARG A 129 -3.88 -11.55 -0.99
N TRP A 130 -2.67 -11.33 -0.50
CA TRP A 130 -2.32 -11.67 0.88
C TRP A 130 -3.21 -10.93 1.88
N ALA A 131 -3.39 -9.62 1.71
CA ALA A 131 -4.19 -8.81 2.62
C ALA A 131 -5.65 -9.28 2.71
N PHE A 132 -6.28 -9.57 1.57
CA PHE A 132 -7.65 -10.12 1.55
C PHE A 132 -7.77 -11.48 2.22
N THR A 133 -6.71 -12.28 2.25
CA THR A 133 -6.74 -13.62 2.87
C THR A 133 -6.31 -13.63 4.33
N ALA A 134 -5.49 -12.66 4.75
CA ALA A 134 -4.85 -12.66 6.07
C ALA A 134 -5.41 -11.59 7.02
N LEU A 135 -5.95 -10.46 6.51
CA LEU A 135 -6.28 -9.30 7.33
C LEU A 135 -7.79 -9.07 7.56
N ALA A 136 -8.64 -10.02 7.19
CA ALA A 136 -10.09 -9.89 7.31
C ALA A 136 -10.62 -8.54 6.75
N ILE A 137 -10.12 -8.12 5.60
CA ILE A 137 -10.55 -6.92 4.86
C ILE A 137 -11.27 -7.31 3.58
N ASP A 138 -12.24 -6.48 3.17
CA ASP A 138 -13.04 -6.69 1.96
C ASP A 138 -12.86 -5.58 0.94
N ARG A 139 -12.04 -4.56 1.26
CA ARG A 139 -11.77 -3.44 0.39
C ARG A 139 -10.37 -2.89 0.63
N ILE A 140 -9.63 -2.68 -0.46
CA ILE A 140 -8.38 -1.92 -0.45
C ILE A 140 -8.60 -0.65 -1.27
N GLU A 141 -8.34 0.51 -0.66
CA GLU A 141 -8.33 1.80 -1.35
C GLU A 141 -6.92 2.14 -1.84
N TRP A 142 -6.86 2.78 -2.99
CA TRP A 142 -5.70 3.49 -3.47
C TRP A 142 -6.04 4.96 -3.63
N ARG A 143 -5.15 5.84 -3.18
CA ARG A 143 -5.31 7.28 -3.27
C ARG A 143 -4.05 7.93 -3.85
N ALA A 144 -4.21 8.91 -4.74
CA ALA A 144 -3.10 9.67 -5.29
C ALA A 144 -3.52 11.09 -5.64
N GLU A 145 -2.58 12.04 -5.54
CA GLU A 145 -2.80 13.40 -6.04
C GLU A 145 -3.14 13.36 -7.54
N VAL A 146 -4.14 14.14 -7.93
CA VAL A 146 -4.51 14.30 -9.35
C VAL A 146 -3.30 14.78 -10.15
N GLY A 147 -2.99 14.06 -11.22
CA GLY A 147 -1.79 14.28 -12.03
C GLY A 147 -0.66 13.28 -11.79
N ASN A 148 -0.70 12.48 -10.72
CA ASN A 148 0.24 11.38 -10.51
C ASN A 148 -0.13 10.18 -11.42
N THR A 149 0.04 10.37 -12.73
CA THR A 149 -0.32 9.37 -13.73
C THR A 149 0.48 8.06 -13.62
N PRO A 150 1.76 8.04 -13.21
CA PRO A 150 2.47 6.79 -12.96
C PRO A 150 1.82 5.93 -11.87
N SER A 151 1.44 6.55 -10.73
CA SER A 151 0.75 5.83 -9.66
C SER A 151 -0.60 5.30 -10.11
N ARG A 152 -1.39 6.11 -10.82
CA ARG A 152 -2.66 5.68 -11.42
C ARG A 152 -2.50 4.50 -12.36
N ALA A 153 -1.46 4.50 -13.19
CA ALA A 153 -1.19 3.39 -14.12
C ALA A 153 -0.88 2.08 -13.40
N VAL A 154 -0.17 2.13 -12.26
CA VAL A 154 0.08 0.96 -11.42
C VAL A 154 -1.23 0.45 -10.83
N ALA A 155 -2.03 1.32 -10.22
CA ALA A 155 -3.32 0.94 -9.63
C ALA A 155 -4.24 0.29 -10.66
N GLN A 156 -4.42 0.90 -11.83
CA GLN A 156 -5.25 0.34 -12.90
C GLN A 156 -4.77 -1.03 -13.38
N ARG A 157 -3.45 -1.23 -13.55
CA ARG A 157 -2.89 -2.53 -13.96
C ARG A 157 -2.97 -3.58 -12.85
N ALA A 158 -3.01 -3.18 -11.59
CA ALA A 158 -3.22 -4.07 -10.45
C ALA A 158 -4.71 -4.44 -10.25
N GLY A 159 -5.62 -3.88 -11.07
CA GLY A 159 -7.05 -4.19 -11.04
C GLY A 159 -7.92 -3.18 -10.28
N PHE A 160 -7.36 -2.07 -9.79
CA PHE A 160 -8.16 -1.06 -9.09
C PHE A 160 -9.14 -0.36 -10.05
N THR A 161 -10.37 -0.24 -9.60
CA THR A 161 -11.39 0.59 -10.25
C THR A 161 -11.29 2.02 -9.75
N LEU A 162 -11.14 3.00 -10.66
CA LEU A 162 -11.20 4.41 -10.29
C LEU A 162 -12.65 4.78 -9.98
N GLU A 163 -12.90 5.30 -8.77
CA GLU A 163 -14.24 5.66 -8.31
C GLU A 163 -14.53 7.16 -8.42
N GLY A 164 -13.49 7.99 -8.39
CA GLY A 164 -13.71 9.42 -8.54
C GLY A 164 -12.52 10.29 -8.17
N THR A 165 -12.84 11.60 -8.07
CA THR A 165 -11.91 12.64 -7.61
C THR A 165 -12.51 13.34 -6.38
N LEU A 166 -11.76 13.34 -5.30
CA LEU A 166 -12.11 14.03 -4.08
C LEU A 166 -11.44 15.40 -4.06
N ARG A 167 -12.25 16.47 -4.01
CA ARG A 167 -11.73 17.84 -4.01
C ARG A 167 -11.02 18.13 -2.69
N SER A 168 -9.83 18.75 -2.76
CA SER A 168 -9.07 19.21 -1.56
C SER A 168 -8.80 18.11 -0.51
N ALA A 169 -8.72 16.84 -0.94
CA ALA A 169 -8.68 15.70 -0.02
C ALA A 169 -7.26 15.33 0.45
N LEU A 170 -6.23 15.72 -0.29
CA LEU A 170 -4.84 15.53 0.12
C LEU A 170 -4.24 16.84 0.64
N ASN A 171 -3.33 16.71 1.60
CA ASN A 171 -2.42 17.79 1.99
C ASN A 171 -1.01 17.40 1.54
N ASN A 172 -0.48 18.07 0.52
CA ASN A 172 0.88 17.87 0.07
C ASN A 172 1.73 19.09 0.46
N LYS A 173 2.54 18.91 1.50
CA LYS A 173 3.45 19.95 2.03
C LYS A 173 2.76 21.28 2.31
N GLY A 174 1.62 21.23 3.00
CA GLY A 174 0.83 22.39 3.37
C GLY A 174 -0.13 22.91 2.30
N VAL A 175 -0.12 22.33 1.10
CA VAL A 175 -1.02 22.71 0.00
C VAL A 175 -2.10 21.65 -0.18
N ARG A 176 -3.36 22.07 -0.19
CA ARG A 176 -4.48 21.18 -0.47
C ARG A 176 -4.52 20.82 -1.96
N ARG A 177 -4.68 19.54 -2.22
CA ARG A 177 -4.71 18.96 -3.58
C ARG A 177 -5.92 18.07 -3.76
N ASP A 178 -6.40 18.01 -5.00
CA ASP A 178 -7.42 17.04 -5.38
C ASP A 178 -6.80 15.63 -5.44
N CYS A 179 -7.61 14.66 -5.08
CA CYS A 179 -7.19 13.27 -4.91
C CYS A 179 -8.05 12.33 -5.78
N TRP A 180 -7.41 11.51 -6.58
CA TRP A 180 -8.05 10.33 -7.13
C TRP A 180 -8.24 9.29 -6.04
N VAL A 181 -9.37 8.61 -6.05
CA VAL A 181 -9.67 7.44 -5.24
C VAL A 181 -10.08 6.29 -6.12
N GLY A 182 -9.55 5.13 -5.85
CA GLY A 182 -9.92 3.87 -6.47
C GLY A 182 -9.93 2.75 -5.46
N SER A 183 -10.60 1.66 -5.79
CA SER A 183 -10.73 0.49 -4.91
C SER A 183 -10.40 -0.80 -5.64
N LEU A 184 -10.01 -1.78 -4.84
CA LEU A 184 -9.87 -3.17 -5.23
C LEU A 184 -10.67 -4.01 -4.24
N LEU A 185 -11.47 -4.93 -4.77
CA LEU A 185 -12.27 -5.88 -3.99
C LEU A 185 -11.74 -7.31 -4.16
N PRO A 186 -12.01 -8.24 -3.23
CA PRO A 186 -11.63 -9.64 -3.39
C PRO A 186 -12.08 -10.25 -4.73
N SER A 187 -13.31 -9.93 -5.15
CA SER A 187 -13.88 -10.39 -6.43
C SER A 187 -13.08 -9.97 -7.67
N ASP A 188 -12.45 -8.80 -7.64
CA ASP A 188 -11.62 -8.29 -8.75
C ASP A 188 -10.37 -9.16 -8.98
N LEU A 189 -9.96 -9.87 -7.93
CA LEU A 189 -8.85 -10.82 -7.95
C LEU A 189 -9.33 -12.30 -7.99
N GLY A 190 -10.63 -12.55 -8.14
CA GLY A 190 -11.20 -13.89 -8.12
C GLY A 190 -11.16 -14.57 -6.75
N LEU A 191 -11.13 -13.78 -5.67
CA LEU A 191 -11.15 -14.26 -4.29
C LEU A 191 -12.57 -14.15 -3.70
N PRO A 192 -12.93 -15.02 -2.74
CA PRO A 192 -14.19 -14.87 -1.99
C PRO A 192 -14.11 -13.63 -1.08
N SER A 193 -15.25 -12.96 -0.91
CA SER A 193 -15.41 -11.89 0.08
C SER A 193 -15.83 -12.46 1.41
N THR A 194 -15.35 -11.90 2.52
CA THR A 194 -15.77 -12.29 3.87
C THR A 194 -17.11 -11.66 4.24
N ALA A 195 -17.45 -10.50 3.64
CA ALA A 195 -18.74 -9.86 3.79
C ALA A 195 -19.51 -9.84 2.45
N PRO A 196 -20.86 -10.02 2.47
CA PRO A 196 -21.67 -9.87 1.28
C PRO A 196 -21.56 -8.46 0.71
N TYR A 197 -21.33 -8.34 -0.60
CA TYR A 197 -21.38 -7.06 -1.33
C TYR A 197 -22.61 -7.01 -2.20
N LEU A 198 -23.44 -6.01 -1.96
CA LEU A 198 -24.60 -5.69 -2.79
C LEU A 198 -24.32 -4.37 -3.52
N PRO A 199 -23.98 -4.40 -4.82
CA PRO A 199 -23.76 -3.18 -5.59
C PRO A 199 -25.05 -2.36 -5.68
N ALA A 200 -24.89 -1.04 -5.79
CA ALA A 200 -26.03 -0.16 -6.05
C ALA A 200 -26.76 -0.59 -7.33
N PRO A 201 -28.10 -0.46 -7.37
CA PRO A 201 -28.83 -0.66 -8.62
C PRO A 201 -28.22 0.20 -9.73
N SER A 202 -27.96 -0.39 -10.89
CA SER A 202 -27.57 0.41 -12.04
C SER A 202 -28.74 1.38 -12.34
N ASP A 203 -28.46 2.68 -12.43
CA ASP A 203 -29.39 3.69 -12.95
C ASP A 203 -29.77 3.36 -14.41
N ARG A 204 -30.57 2.31 -14.57
CA ARG A 204 -31.31 2.03 -15.82
C ARG A 204 -32.73 2.44 -15.63
N SER A 205 -32.95 3.72 -15.43
CA SER A 205 -34.27 4.32 -15.60
C SER A 205 -34.17 5.85 -15.51
N GLU A 206 -33.63 6.46 -16.55
CA GLU A 206 -34.18 7.73 -16.97
C GLU A 206 -34.61 7.58 -18.43
N PRO A 207 -35.88 7.89 -18.72
CA PRO A 207 -36.45 7.84 -20.06
C PRO A 207 -35.91 8.95 -20.95
#